data_99abc07ee1fa91382a854dc466133a2f
#
_entry.id   99abc07ee1fa91382a854dc466133a2f
#
_cell.length_a   1.000
_cell.length_b   1.000
_cell.length_c   1.000
_cell.angle_alpha   90.00
_cell.angle_beta   90.00
_cell.angle_gamma   90.00
#
_symmetry.space_group_name_H-M   'P 1'
#
loop_
_entity.id
_entity.type
_entity.pdbx_description
1 polymer ?
#
loop_
_entity_poly.entity_id
_entity_poly.type
_entity_poly.pdbx_seq_one_letter_code
_entity_poly.pdbx_strand_id
1 'polypeptide(L)'
;MTGPRLLVLDIESAPILAYTWGIWQQNVDPLKQIVAPPRMLCYGAKWHGERKKFFASEYHDGRLEMLSSLHDLLDEADFVVGWNSARFDRPWIDGEFDREGLGPAGPARDIDLMKVAKKQFRLPSYKLDYVAQKHYGLPGKVTHTGFQLWADVLSDDDERRAKAWRLMRRYQLGDIDVTDAVLTKMKPWIRILPNPALYAEDGTPEACGCGNTQLQQRGYRYTQLSRYARYFCAGENGCGSWLSSGKRDRGIDLRRIS
;
A
#
# COMPACT_ATOMS: atom_id res chain seq x y z
N MET A 1 3.52 -14.37 -16.65
CA MET A 1 3.58 -13.08 -15.91
C MET A 1 4.99 -12.89 -15.43
N THR A 2 5.62 -11.78 -15.75
CA THR A 2 7.07 -11.57 -15.63
C THR A 2 7.50 -10.86 -14.34
N GLY A 3 6.74 -10.94 -13.25
CA GLY A 3 7.10 -10.29 -11.99
C GLY A 3 6.06 -10.48 -10.89
N PRO A 4 6.35 -10.03 -9.66
CA PRO A 4 5.43 -10.14 -8.53
C PRO A 4 4.18 -9.30 -8.74
N ARG A 5 3.04 -9.80 -8.31
CA ARG A 5 1.76 -9.09 -8.36
C ARG A 5 1.65 -8.14 -7.16
N LEU A 6 1.75 -6.84 -7.43
CA LEU A 6 1.60 -5.80 -6.43
C LEU A 6 0.20 -5.20 -6.51
N LEU A 7 -0.60 -5.38 -5.47
CA LEU A 7 -1.92 -4.78 -5.32
C LEU A 7 -1.79 -3.46 -4.57
N VAL A 8 -2.04 -2.34 -5.24
CA VAL A 8 -2.23 -1.04 -4.57
C VAL A 8 -3.64 -1.00 -4.02
N LEU A 9 -3.78 -0.74 -2.73
CA LEU A 9 -5.04 -0.87 -1.99
C LEU A 9 -5.19 0.29 -1.01
N ASP A 10 -6.43 0.75 -0.85
CA ASP A 10 -6.85 1.72 0.15
C ASP A 10 -8.33 1.51 0.48
N ILE A 11 -8.74 1.77 1.72
CA ILE A 11 -10.13 1.60 2.18
C ILE A 11 -10.68 2.87 2.79
N GLU A 12 -12.01 2.96 2.84
CA GLU A 12 -12.71 3.96 3.63
C GLU A 12 -13.62 3.31 4.67
N SER A 13 -13.62 3.87 5.87
CA SER A 13 -14.43 3.37 6.99
C SER A 13 -15.48 4.36 7.44
N ALA A 14 -16.60 3.84 7.93
CA ALA A 14 -17.65 4.64 8.57
C ALA A 14 -17.17 5.18 9.92
N PRO A 15 -17.53 6.41 10.30
CA PRO A 15 -17.35 6.87 11.65
C PRO A 15 -18.25 6.09 12.62
N ILE A 16 -17.89 6.07 13.90
CA ILE A 16 -18.75 5.58 14.96
C ILE A 16 -19.92 6.55 15.14
N LEU A 17 -21.13 6.01 15.26
CA LEU A 17 -22.28 6.75 15.75
C LEU A 17 -22.56 6.34 17.19
N ALA A 18 -22.55 7.31 18.11
CA ALA A 18 -22.74 7.05 19.53
C ALA A 18 -23.55 8.15 20.21
N TYR A 19 -24.30 7.80 21.25
CA TYR A 19 -24.90 8.77 22.15
C TYR A 19 -23.91 9.24 23.21
N THR A 20 -23.77 10.56 23.37
CA THR A 20 -22.92 11.17 24.39
C THR A 20 -23.68 12.24 25.14
N TRP A 21 -23.35 12.46 26.44
CA TRP A 21 -23.94 13.51 27.25
C TRP A 21 -23.37 14.91 26.96
N GLY A 22 -22.24 14.97 26.24
CA GLY A 22 -21.56 16.20 25.84
C GLY A 22 -20.59 15.95 24.70
N ILE A 23 -19.86 17.00 24.28
CA ILE A 23 -18.92 16.92 23.17
C ILE A 23 -17.45 17.04 23.59
N TRP A 24 -17.19 17.41 24.84
CA TRP A 24 -15.84 17.64 25.34
C TRP A 24 -15.42 16.53 26.31
N GLN A 25 -14.24 15.96 26.10
CA GLN A 25 -13.62 14.92 26.96
C GLN A 25 -14.58 13.78 27.33
N GLN A 26 -15.41 13.35 26.38
CA GLN A 26 -16.33 12.24 26.60
C GLN A 26 -15.63 10.89 26.49
N ASN A 27 -15.88 10.02 27.45
CA ASN A 27 -15.53 8.60 27.37
C ASN A 27 -16.80 7.83 26.95
N VAL A 28 -16.77 7.23 25.77
CA VAL A 28 -17.91 6.48 25.21
C VAL A 28 -17.79 5.02 25.63
N ASP A 29 -18.82 4.50 26.35
CA ASP A 29 -18.92 3.07 26.66
C ASP A 29 -19.26 2.30 25.36
N PRO A 30 -18.34 1.45 24.87
CA PRO A 30 -18.55 0.76 23.59
C PRO A 30 -19.69 -0.26 23.62
N LEU A 31 -20.09 -0.73 24.78
CA LEU A 31 -21.18 -1.71 24.93
C LEU A 31 -22.58 -1.09 25.06
N LYS A 32 -22.66 0.19 25.46
CA LYS A 32 -23.95 0.80 25.80
C LYS A 32 -24.29 2.03 24.97
N GLN A 33 -23.30 2.75 24.47
CA GLN A 33 -23.52 4.05 23.82
C GLN A 33 -23.33 4.02 22.31
N ILE A 34 -22.70 2.99 21.74
CA ILE A 34 -22.56 2.87 20.29
C ILE A 34 -23.90 2.47 19.66
N VAL A 35 -24.39 3.32 18.76
CA VAL A 35 -25.60 3.11 17.97
C VAL A 35 -25.27 2.37 16.67
N ALA A 36 -24.21 2.82 15.98
CA ALA A 36 -23.67 2.14 14.81
C ALA A 36 -22.16 2.00 14.96
N PRO A 37 -21.64 0.76 14.98
CA PRO A 37 -20.21 0.51 15.06
C PRO A 37 -19.51 0.99 13.80
N PRO A 38 -18.22 1.29 13.91
CA PRO A 38 -17.41 1.57 12.73
C PRO A 38 -17.32 0.31 11.86
N ARG A 39 -17.27 0.49 10.55
CA ARG A 39 -17.17 -0.59 9.56
C ARG A 39 -16.55 -0.10 8.28
N MET A 40 -16.05 -1.00 7.46
CA MET A 40 -15.56 -0.66 6.14
C MET A 40 -16.71 -0.28 5.21
N LEU A 41 -16.59 0.85 4.51
CA LEU A 41 -17.58 1.38 3.57
C LEU A 41 -17.30 0.95 2.13
N CYS A 42 -16.04 1.01 1.73
CA CYS A 42 -15.60 0.65 0.39
C CYS A 42 -14.09 0.40 0.37
N TYR A 43 -13.64 -0.18 -0.73
CA TYR A 43 -12.23 -0.22 -1.08
C TYR A 43 -12.00 0.26 -2.52
N GLY A 44 -10.80 0.78 -2.76
CA GLY A 44 -10.23 0.96 -4.08
C GLY A 44 -8.98 0.10 -4.23
N ALA A 45 -8.79 -0.51 -5.39
CA ALA A 45 -7.60 -1.31 -5.65
C ALA A 45 -7.16 -1.23 -7.12
N LYS A 46 -5.88 -1.56 -7.34
CA LYS A 46 -5.30 -1.59 -8.69
C LYS A 46 -4.05 -2.47 -8.69
N TRP A 47 -3.92 -3.31 -9.68
CA TRP A 47 -2.63 -3.95 -9.95
C TRP A 47 -1.63 -2.93 -10.46
N HIS A 48 -0.48 -2.85 -9.80
CA HIS A 48 0.58 -1.95 -10.22
C HIS A 48 1.03 -2.24 -11.66
N GLY A 49 1.10 -1.19 -12.48
CA GLY A 49 1.41 -1.31 -13.91
C GLY A 49 0.20 -1.56 -14.81
N GLU A 50 -0.99 -1.84 -14.26
CA GLU A 50 -2.21 -2.01 -15.04
C GLU A 50 -3.06 -0.74 -15.04
N ARG A 51 -3.98 -0.60 -16.02
CA ARG A 51 -4.93 0.52 -16.10
C ARG A 51 -6.22 0.25 -15.35
N LYS A 52 -6.62 -1.03 -15.23
CA LYS A 52 -7.87 -1.43 -14.60
C LYS A 52 -7.80 -1.14 -13.10
N LYS A 53 -8.85 -0.50 -12.61
CA LYS A 53 -9.08 -0.24 -11.18
C LYS A 53 -10.29 -1.02 -10.70
N PHE A 54 -10.24 -1.47 -9.46
CA PHE A 54 -11.32 -2.14 -8.77
C PHE A 54 -11.90 -1.19 -7.74
N PHE A 55 -13.20 -1.22 -7.57
CA PHE A 55 -13.92 -0.50 -6.54
C PHE A 55 -15.15 -1.32 -6.17
N ALA A 56 -15.33 -1.60 -4.90
CA ALA A 56 -16.57 -2.10 -4.37
C ALA A 56 -16.94 -1.39 -3.07
N SER A 57 -18.22 -1.35 -2.76
CA SER A 57 -18.76 -0.65 -1.61
C SER A 57 -19.97 -1.39 -1.03
N GLU A 58 -20.21 -1.22 0.28
CA GLU A 58 -21.41 -1.75 0.92
C GLU A 58 -22.71 -1.25 0.27
N TYR A 59 -22.67 -0.05 -0.33
CA TYR A 59 -23.84 0.59 -0.94
C TYR A 59 -24.19 0.02 -2.32
N HIS A 60 -23.19 -0.24 -3.19
CA HIS A 60 -23.44 -0.67 -4.56
C HIS A 60 -23.49 -2.19 -4.70
N ASP A 61 -22.66 -2.88 -3.93
CA ASP A 61 -22.39 -4.31 -4.13
C ASP A 61 -22.94 -5.14 -2.95
N GLY A 62 -23.21 -4.50 -1.83
CA GLY A 62 -23.50 -5.17 -0.57
C GLY A 62 -22.22 -5.56 0.17
N ARG A 63 -22.35 -5.68 1.49
CA ARG A 63 -21.23 -5.88 2.38
C ARG A 63 -20.43 -7.15 2.09
N LEU A 64 -21.12 -8.29 2.00
CA LEU A 64 -20.47 -9.59 1.83
C LEU A 64 -19.75 -9.67 0.47
N GLU A 65 -20.39 -9.22 -0.60
CA GLU A 65 -19.81 -9.22 -1.94
C GLU A 65 -18.58 -8.31 -2.02
N MET A 66 -18.66 -7.10 -1.42
CA MET A 66 -17.53 -6.20 -1.31
C MET A 66 -16.33 -6.86 -0.61
N LEU A 67 -16.55 -7.55 0.52
CA LEU A 67 -15.48 -8.20 1.28
C LEU A 67 -14.95 -9.44 0.57
N SER A 68 -15.82 -10.27 -0.03
CA SER A 68 -15.40 -11.44 -0.80
C SER A 68 -14.54 -11.05 -2.00
N SER A 69 -14.95 -10.02 -2.75
CA SER A 69 -14.16 -9.54 -3.89
C SER A 69 -12.80 -8.94 -3.47
N LEU A 70 -12.72 -8.31 -2.30
CA LEU A 70 -11.44 -7.86 -1.74
C LEU A 70 -10.57 -9.04 -1.31
N HIS A 71 -11.17 -10.06 -0.69
CA HIS A 71 -10.48 -11.27 -0.27
C HIS A 71 -9.82 -11.97 -1.46
N ASP A 72 -10.56 -12.14 -2.57
CA ASP A 72 -10.03 -12.73 -3.81
C ASP A 72 -8.83 -11.93 -4.37
N LEU A 73 -8.90 -10.59 -4.35
CA LEU A 73 -7.78 -9.75 -4.80
C LEU A 73 -6.55 -9.89 -3.89
N LEU A 74 -6.76 -10.06 -2.60
CA LEU A 74 -5.67 -10.25 -1.64
C LEU A 74 -5.04 -11.64 -1.77
N ASP A 75 -5.83 -12.68 -2.07
CA ASP A 75 -5.34 -14.04 -2.32
C ASP A 75 -4.46 -14.13 -3.57
N GLU A 76 -4.75 -13.30 -4.56
CA GLU A 76 -3.95 -13.22 -5.78
C GLU A 76 -2.66 -12.38 -5.64
N ALA A 77 -2.53 -11.60 -4.57
CA ALA A 77 -1.44 -10.65 -4.39
C ALA A 77 -0.19 -11.31 -3.79
N ASP A 78 0.98 -11.03 -4.35
CA ASP A 78 2.28 -11.31 -3.68
C ASP A 78 2.60 -10.19 -2.68
N PHE A 79 2.23 -8.96 -3.01
CA PHE A 79 2.43 -7.77 -2.18
C PHE A 79 1.19 -6.89 -2.18
N VAL A 80 0.84 -6.37 -1.00
CA VAL A 80 -0.17 -5.33 -0.84
C VAL A 80 0.53 -4.01 -0.51
N VAL A 81 0.23 -2.98 -1.27
CA VAL A 81 0.86 -1.66 -1.16
C VAL A 81 -0.18 -0.63 -0.76
N GLY A 82 0.07 0.09 0.31
CA GLY A 82 -0.81 1.16 0.77
C GLY A 82 -0.06 2.30 1.45
N TRP A 83 -0.81 3.31 1.87
CA TRP A 83 -0.29 4.45 2.61
C TRP A 83 -0.77 4.43 4.06
N ASN A 84 0.09 4.16 5.03
CA ASN A 84 -0.24 3.89 6.44
C ASN A 84 -1.05 2.60 6.63
N SER A 85 -1.06 1.73 5.64
CA SER A 85 -1.90 0.54 5.55
C SER A 85 -1.68 -0.44 6.69
N ALA A 86 -0.45 -0.64 7.14
CA ALA A 86 -0.15 -1.57 8.23
C ALA A 86 -0.76 -1.16 9.59
N ARG A 87 -1.09 0.12 9.77
CA ARG A 87 -1.74 0.61 11.00
C ARG A 87 -3.24 0.81 10.84
N PHE A 88 -3.72 1.04 9.63
CA PHE A 88 -5.12 1.36 9.36
C PHE A 88 -5.79 0.28 8.52
N ASP A 89 -5.47 0.17 7.23
CA ASP A 89 -6.22 -0.68 6.30
C ASP A 89 -6.20 -2.17 6.70
N ARG A 90 -5.02 -2.74 7.00
CA ARG A 90 -4.91 -4.17 7.31
C ARG A 90 -5.71 -4.60 8.54
N PRO A 91 -5.60 -3.93 9.71
CA PRO A 91 -6.42 -4.29 10.86
C PRO A 91 -7.92 -4.17 10.62
N TRP A 92 -8.34 -3.19 9.79
CA TRP A 92 -9.73 -3.06 9.39
C TRP A 92 -10.18 -4.25 8.55
N ILE A 93 -9.45 -4.55 7.47
CA ILE A 93 -9.76 -5.64 6.54
C ILE A 93 -9.81 -6.98 7.28
N ASP A 94 -8.79 -7.29 8.07
CA ASP A 94 -8.70 -8.55 8.82
C ASP A 94 -9.86 -8.66 9.83
N GLY A 95 -10.22 -7.57 10.52
CA GLY A 95 -11.35 -7.54 11.45
C GLY A 95 -12.71 -7.68 10.76
N GLU A 96 -12.85 -7.16 9.52
CA GLU A 96 -14.06 -7.36 8.74
C GLU A 96 -14.18 -8.80 8.22
N PHE A 97 -13.09 -9.40 7.77
CA PHE A 97 -13.06 -10.80 7.33
C PHE A 97 -13.38 -11.77 8.47
N ASP A 98 -12.79 -11.56 9.64
CA ASP A 98 -13.10 -12.36 10.84
C ASP A 98 -14.59 -12.27 11.20
N ARG A 99 -15.15 -11.06 11.18
CA ARG A 99 -16.57 -10.82 11.51
C ARG A 99 -17.54 -11.51 10.53
N GLU A 100 -17.20 -11.56 9.23
CA GLU A 100 -18.01 -12.17 8.20
C GLU A 100 -17.67 -13.66 7.96
N GLY A 101 -16.70 -14.21 8.70
CA GLY A 101 -16.31 -15.62 8.61
C GLY A 101 -15.55 -16.00 7.34
N LEU A 102 -14.94 -15.02 6.65
CA LEU A 102 -14.14 -15.27 5.45
C LEU A 102 -12.75 -15.87 5.77
N GLY A 103 -12.29 -15.74 7.02
CA GLY A 103 -10.95 -16.14 7.41
C GLY A 103 -9.86 -15.18 6.88
N PRO A 104 -8.58 -15.46 7.21
CA PRO A 104 -7.47 -14.64 6.73
C PRO A 104 -7.27 -14.84 5.23
N ALA A 105 -7.02 -13.75 4.52
CA ALA A 105 -6.62 -13.80 3.11
C ALA A 105 -5.19 -14.36 2.96
N GLY A 106 -4.79 -14.64 1.72
CA GLY A 106 -3.48 -15.18 1.35
C GLY A 106 -2.30 -14.41 1.98
N PRO A 107 -1.12 -15.04 2.08
CA PRO A 107 0.02 -14.52 2.85
C PRO A 107 0.79 -13.41 2.11
N ALA A 108 0.09 -12.49 1.45
CA ALA A 108 0.69 -11.35 0.78
C ALA A 108 1.50 -10.48 1.75
N ARG A 109 2.64 -9.98 1.31
CA ARG A 109 3.51 -9.12 2.12
C ARG A 109 3.09 -7.66 2.00
N ASP A 110 2.93 -6.98 3.14
CA ASP A 110 2.54 -5.56 3.16
C ASP A 110 3.73 -4.63 2.90
N ILE A 111 3.51 -3.64 2.04
CA ILE A 111 4.40 -2.51 1.78
C ILE A 111 3.69 -1.21 2.17
N ASP A 112 3.92 -0.75 3.39
CA ASP A 112 3.45 0.54 3.86
C ASP A 112 4.41 1.65 3.41
N LEU A 113 4.02 2.39 2.37
CA LEU A 113 4.83 3.46 1.77
C LEU A 113 5.11 4.59 2.74
N MET A 114 4.22 4.88 3.69
CA MET A 114 4.50 5.90 4.72
C MET A 114 5.61 5.45 5.66
N LYS A 115 5.67 4.17 6.03
CA LYS A 115 6.78 3.63 6.82
C LYS A 115 8.11 3.68 6.05
N VAL A 116 8.08 3.37 4.74
CA VAL A 116 9.25 3.51 3.87
C VAL A 116 9.70 4.97 3.82
N ALA A 117 8.79 5.92 3.59
CA ALA A 117 9.09 7.35 3.55
C ALA A 117 9.69 7.84 4.87
N LYS A 118 9.11 7.49 6.01
CA LYS A 118 9.62 7.85 7.36
C LYS A 118 11.01 7.29 7.64
N LYS A 119 11.32 6.10 7.12
CA LYS A 119 12.62 5.47 7.30
C LYS A 119 13.70 6.09 6.42
N GLN A 120 13.36 6.47 5.18
CA GLN A 120 14.32 6.92 4.18
C GLN A 120 14.52 8.44 4.15
N PHE A 121 13.47 9.20 4.46
CA PHE A 121 13.45 10.66 4.27
C PHE A 121 13.17 11.41 5.58
N ARG A 122 13.63 12.66 5.64
CA ARG A 122 13.23 13.63 6.67
C ARG A 122 12.36 14.68 6.01
N LEU A 123 11.04 14.58 6.20
CA LEU A 123 10.05 15.44 5.56
C LEU A 123 9.25 16.22 6.61
N PRO A 124 8.80 17.44 6.29
CA PRO A 124 7.91 18.24 7.15
C PRO A 124 6.55 17.55 7.40
N SER A 125 6.07 16.74 6.44
CA SER A 125 4.83 15.99 6.58
C SER A 125 4.92 14.64 5.85
N TYR A 126 4.29 13.62 6.43
CA TYR A 126 4.14 12.29 5.84
C TYR A 126 2.70 12.01 5.40
N LYS A 127 1.89 13.05 5.14
CA LYS A 127 0.61 12.89 4.46
C LYS A 127 0.86 12.51 3.00
N LEU A 128 0.08 11.57 2.45
CA LEU A 128 0.22 11.12 1.05
C LEU A 128 0.25 12.31 0.08
N ASP A 129 -0.68 13.23 0.24
CA ASP A 129 -0.80 14.43 -0.60
C ASP A 129 0.46 15.32 -0.56
N TYR A 130 1.06 15.50 0.63
CA TYR A 130 2.32 16.23 0.77
C TYR A 130 3.48 15.53 0.05
N VAL A 131 3.60 14.22 0.23
CA VAL A 131 4.69 13.45 -0.40
C VAL A 131 4.51 13.40 -1.91
N ALA A 132 3.29 13.21 -2.40
CA ALA A 132 3.02 13.24 -3.83
C ALA A 132 3.36 14.60 -4.45
N GLN A 133 2.78 15.69 -3.93
CA GLN A 133 2.92 17.01 -4.54
C GLN A 133 4.25 17.68 -4.26
N LYS A 134 4.67 17.74 -2.99
CA LYS A 134 5.83 18.55 -2.57
C LYS A 134 7.15 17.84 -2.67
N HIS A 135 7.17 16.53 -2.50
CA HIS A 135 8.40 15.74 -2.59
C HIS A 135 8.65 15.19 -4.00
N TYR A 136 7.60 14.71 -4.68
CA TYR A 136 7.72 14.09 -5.99
C TYR A 136 7.19 14.91 -7.17
N GLY A 137 6.51 16.03 -6.94
CA GLY A 137 5.93 16.85 -8.00
C GLY A 137 4.79 16.17 -8.78
N LEU A 138 4.12 15.21 -8.13
CA LEU A 138 3.00 14.46 -8.69
C LEU A 138 1.68 15.22 -8.49
N PRO A 139 0.60 14.90 -9.26
CA PRO A 139 -0.73 15.40 -8.98
C PRO A 139 -1.15 15.10 -7.52
N GLY A 140 -1.93 15.99 -6.95
CA GLY A 140 -2.51 15.83 -5.62
C GLY A 140 -3.76 14.94 -5.62
N LYS A 141 -4.28 14.72 -4.42
CA LYS A 141 -5.54 14.01 -4.20
C LYS A 141 -6.75 14.75 -4.78
N VAL A 142 -7.80 13.99 -5.05
CA VAL A 142 -9.12 14.56 -5.37
C VAL A 142 -9.64 15.31 -4.14
N THR A 143 -10.08 16.55 -4.32
CA THR A 143 -10.68 17.35 -3.25
C THR A 143 -12.08 16.85 -2.92
N HIS A 144 -12.42 16.82 -1.63
CA HIS A 144 -13.74 16.48 -1.11
C HIS A 144 -14.15 17.42 0.03
N THR A 145 -15.39 17.29 0.50
CA THR A 145 -16.00 18.17 1.51
C THR A 145 -15.60 17.85 2.97
N GLY A 146 -14.49 17.13 3.17
CA GLY A 146 -14.06 16.70 4.50
C GLY A 146 -15.03 15.68 5.10
N PHE A 147 -15.22 15.72 6.41
CA PHE A 147 -16.12 14.80 7.15
C PHE A 147 -17.55 14.76 6.59
N GLN A 148 -18.00 15.84 5.96
CA GLN A 148 -19.34 15.92 5.35
C GLN A 148 -19.56 14.83 4.29
N LEU A 149 -18.53 14.42 3.53
CA LEU A 149 -18.67 13.33 2.57
C LEU A 149 -19.06 12.01 3.24
N TRP A 150 -18.44 11.67 4.39
CA TRP A 150 -18.81 10.46 5.15
C TRP A 150 -20.21 10.55 5.74
N ALA A 151 -20.62 11.72 6.24
CA ALA A 151 -21.98 11.94 6.68
C ALA A 151 -23.00 11.79 5.55
N ASP A 152 -22.66 12.27 4.34
CA ASP A 152 -23.55 12.23 3.19
C ASP A 152 -23.69 10.81 2.61
N VAL A 153 -22.62 9.98 2.60
CA VAL A 153 -22.72 8.58 2.14
C VAL A 153 -23.55 7.71 3.09
N LEU A 154 -23.71 8.14 4.35
CA LEU A 154 -24.52 7.49 5.37
C LEU A 154 -25.91 8.13 5.53
N SER A 155 -26.28 9.10 4.68
CA SER A 155 -27.56 9.81 4.77
C SER A 155 -28.73 8.90 4.42
N ASP A 156 -29.89 9.13 5.09
CA ASP A 156 -31.16 8.49 4.74
C ASP A 156 -31.80 9.09 3.48
N ASP A 157 -31.37 10.29 3.05
CA ASP A 157 -31.77 10.91 1.79
C ASP A 157 -31.09 10.22 0.61
N ASP A 158 -31.86 9.54 -0.22
CA ASP A 158 -31.39 8.74 -1.33
C ASP A 158 -30.63 9.55 -2.38
N GLU A 159 -31.09 10.77 -2.72
CA GLU A 159 -30.43 11.60 -3.72
C GLU A 159 -29.07 12.10 -3.21
N ARG A 160 -29.05 12.60 -1.98
CA ARG A 160 -27.84 13.03 -1.29
C ARG A 160 -26.84 11.90 -1.17
N ARG A 161 -27.29 10.74 -0.71
CA ARG A 161 -26.46 9.52 -0.58
C ARG A 161 -25.87 9.10 -1.92
N ALA A 162 -26.69 8.99 -2.97
CA ALA A 162 -26.21 8.61 -4.30
C ALA A 162 -25.19 9.60 -4.88
N LYS A 163 -25.39 10.91 -4.67
CA LYS A 163 -24.42 11.94 -5.06
C LYS A 163 -23.10 11.80 -4.30
N ALA A 164 -23.18 11.56 -3.01
CA ALA A 164 -22.00 11.38 -2.14
C ALA A 164 -21.19 10.13 -2.55
N TRP A 165 -21.86 9.01 -2.86
CA TRP A 165 -21.19 7.79 -3.31
C TRP A 165 -20.47 7.96 -4.66
N ARG A 166 -21.01 8.75 -5.59
CA ARG A 166 -20.27 9.10 -6.83
C ARG A 166 -18.98 9.88 -6.54
N LEU A 167 -19.02 10.79 -5.55
CA LEU A 167 -17.82 11.53 -5.13
C LEU A 167 -16.85 10.62 -4.37
N MET A 168 -17.33 9.77 -3.46
CA MET A 168 -16.52 8.81 -2.70
C MET A 168 -15.76 7.87 -3.64
N ARG A 169 -16.42 7.29 -4.64
CA ARG A 169 -15.77 6.45 -5.64
C ARG A 169 -14.68 7.19 -6.40
N ARG A 170 -14.93 8.42 -6.82
CA ARG A 170 -13.94 9.23 -7.53
C ARG A 170 -12.75 9.58 -6.63
N TYR A 171 -13.01 9.92 -5.39
CA TYR A 171 -12.00 10.20 -4.38
C TYR A 171 -11.13 8.96 -4.14
N GLN A 172 -11.73 7.83 -3.82
CA GLN A 172 -11.05 6.56 -3.55
C GLN A 172 -10.17 6.11 -4.71
N LEU A 173 -10.70 6.12 -5.93
CA LEU A 173 -9.92 5.74 -7.12
C LEU A 173 -8.83 6.74 -7.47
N GLY A 174 -8.99 8.00 -7.09
CA GLY A 174 -7.96 9.03 -7.18
C GLY A 174 -6.80 8.77 -6.22
N ASP A 175 -7.09 8.38 -4.98
CA ASP A 175 -6.08 8.03 -3.98
C ASP A 175 -5.25 6.81 -4.40
N ILE A 176 -5.88 5.83 -5.05
CA ILE A 176 -5.19 4.68 -5.65
C ILE A 176 -4.21 5.14 -6.74
N ASP A 177 -4.60 6.04 -7.65
CA ASP A 177 -3.70 6.55 -8.68
C ASP A 177 -2.50 7.31 -8.10
N VAL A 178 -2.74 8.14 -7.09
CA VAL A 178 -1.68 8.88 -6.38
C VAL A 178 -0.74 7.91 -5.66
N THR A 179 -1.27 6.90 -4.98
CA THR A 179 -0.48 5.89 -4.26
C THR A 179 0.37 5.06 -5.23
N ASP A 180 -0.18 4.66 -6.38
CA ASP A 180 0.53 3.92 -7.43
C ASP A 180 1.67 4.76 -8.07
N ALA A 181 1.42 6.05 -8.30
CA ALA A 181 2.44 6.97 -8.80
C ALA A 181 3.57 7.18 -7.79
N VAL A 182 3.23 7.31 -6.49
CA VAL A 182 4.21 7.39 -5.40
C VAL A 182 5.00 6.10 -5.26
N LEU A 183 4.35 4.92 -5.35
CA LEU A 183 5.02 3.62 -5.37
C LEU A 183 6.09 3.58 -6.48
N THR A 184 5.73 4.00 -7.69
CA THR A 184 6.67 4.04 -8.83
C THR A 184 7.93 4.84 -8.51
N LYS A 185 7.79 6.00 -7.86
CA LYS A 185 8.92 6.84 -7.43
C LYS A 185 9.71 6.25 -6.26
N MET A 186 9.03 5.52 -5.37
CA MET A 186 9.63 4.95 -4.16
C MET A 186 10.24 3.56 -4.37
N LYS A 187 9.97 2.86 -5.46
CA LYS A 187 10.53 1.51 -5.74
C LYS A 187 12.01 1.35 -5.40
N PRO A 188 12.93 2.27 -5.78
CA PRO A 188 14.35 2.14 -5.48
C PRO A 188 14.67 2.09 -3.98
N TRP A 189 13.76 2.57 -3.12
CA TRP A 189 13.91 2.65 -1.67
C TRP A 189 13.25 1.47 -0.93
N ILE A 190 12.47 0.64 -1.65
CA ILE A 190 11.74 -0.50 -1.08
C ILE A 190 12.63 -1.74 -1.14
N ARG A 191 13.15 -2.17 0.01
CA ARG A 191 14.14 -3.27 0.08
C ARG A 191 13.53 -4.67 0.02
N ILE A 192 12.22 -4.81 0.28
CA ILE A 192 11.57 -6.11 0.37
C ILE A 192 11.02 -6.62 -0.96
N LEU A 193 11.02 -5.80 -2.00
CA LEU A 193 10.61 -6.23 -3.33
C LEU A 193 11.61 -7.27 -3.87
N PRO A 194 11.14 -8.42 -4.35
CA PRO A 194 11.99 -9.40 -5.01
C PRO A 194 12.54 -8.84 -6.31
N ASN A 195 13.66 -9.41 -6.74
CA ASN A 195 14.20 -9.09 -8.04
C ASN A 195 13.29 -9.68 -9.14
N PRO A 196 12.81 -8.90 -10.12
CA PRO A 196 12.01 -9.40 -11.24
C PRO A 196 12.65 -10.56 -12.02
N ALA A 197 13.98 -10.66 -12.02
CA ALA A 197 14.69 -11.78 -12.65
C ALA A 197 14.35 -13.15 -12.02
N LEU A 198 13.80 -13.19 -10.80
CA LEU A 198 13.29 -14.44 -10.20
C LEU A 198 12.07 -15.03 -10.93
N TYR A 199 11.39 -14.22 -11.74
CA TYR A 199 10.19 -14.59 -12.49
C TYR A 199 10.47 -14.72 -13.99
N ALA A 200 11.73 -14.49 -14.40
CA ALA A 200 12.16 -14.61 -15.78
C ALA A 200 12.51 -16.06 -16.11
N GLU A 201 12.46 -16.40 -17.40
CA GLU A 201 12.91 -17.70 -17.90
C GLU A 201 14.41 -17.90 -17.67
N ASP A 202 14.84 -19.17 -17.57
CA ASP A 202 16.25 -19.54 -17.42
C ASP A 202 17.10 -18.93 -18.55
N GLY A 203 18.25 -18.37 -18.18
CA GLY A 203 19.15 -17.68 -19.10
C GLY A 203 18.88 -16.18 -19.30
N THR A 204 17.84 -15.62 -18.67
CA THR A 204 17.63 -14.17 -18.66
C THR A 204 18.74 -13.48 -17.87
N PRO A 205 19.35 -12.38 -18.37
CA PRO A 205 20.38 -11.66 -17.64
C PRO A 205 19.90 -11.16 -16.26
N GLU A 206 20.81 -11.15 -15.28
CA GLU A 206 20.52 -10.51 -13.99
C GLU A 206 20.05 -9.07 -14.18
N ALA A 207 18.97 -8.72 -13.48
CA ALA A 207 18.35 -7.41 -13.60
C ALA A 207 18.21 -6.73 -12.23
N CYS A 208 18.08 -5.41 -12.22
CA CYS A 208 17.66 -4.64 -11.07
C CYS A 208 16.17 -4.92 -10.73
N GLY A 209 15.76 -4.63 -9.50
CA GLY A 209 14.35 -4.65 -9.10
C GLY A 209 13.41 -3.77 -9.95
N CYS A 210 13.94 -2.86 -10.77
CA CYS A 210 13.18 -2.09 -11.76
C CYS A 210 13.09 -2.77 -13.13
N GLY A 211 13.73 -3.93 -13.32
CA GLY A 211 13.79 -4.65 -14.61
C GLY A 211 14.98 -4.27 -15.51
N ASN A 212 15.75 -3.24 -15.16
CA ASN A 212 16.91 -2.83 -15.97
C ASN A 212 18.09 -3.81 -15.82
N THR A 213 18.65 -4.24 -16.92
CA THR A 213 19.82 -5.16 -17.00
C THR A 213 21.17 -4.43 -17.09
N GLN A 214 21.18 -3.12 -17.28
CA GLN A 214 22.40 -2.32 -17.31
C GLN A 214 22.96 -2.11 -15.89
N LEU A 215 23.68 -3.12 -15.40
CA LEU A 215 24.26 -3.12 -14.06
C LEU A 215 25.76 -2.87 -14.14
N GLN A 216 26.22 -1.82 -13.49
CA GLN A 216 27.65 -1.49 -13.38
C GLN A 216 28.20 -1.98 -12.04
N GLN A 217 29.17 -2.87 -12.08
CA GLN A 217 29.87 -3.24 -10.84
C GLN A 217 30.65 -2.04 -10.28
N ARG A 218 30.37 -1.69 -9.03
CA ARG A 218 31.01 -0.58 -8.34
C ARG A 218 31.43 -1.00 -6.93
N GLY A 219 32.55 -1.73 -6.84
CA GLY A 219 33.13 -2.19 -5.60
C GLY A 219 32.40 -3.38 -4.96
N TYR A 220 32.46 -3.46 -3.64
CA TYR A 220 31.97 -4.60 -2.87
C TYR A 220 31.15 -4.19 -1.66
N ARG A 221 30.24 -5.06 -1.24
CA ARG A 221 29.59 -5.05 0.06
C ARG A 221 30.33 -6.03 0.97
N TYR A 222 30.60 -5.65 2.18
CA TYR A 222 31.32 -6.45 3.16
C TYR A 222 30.42 -6.88 4.31
N THR A 223 30.64 -8.09 4.79
CA THR A 223 30.25 -8.57 6.11
C THR A 223 31.53 -8.83 6.94
N GLN A 224 31.44 -9.33 8.15
CA GLN A 224 32.63 -9.64 8.93
C GLN A 224 33.50 -10.77 8.32
N LEU A 225 32.86 -11.68 7.57
CA LEU A 225 33.53 -12.88 7.05
C LEU A 225 33.57 -12.93 5.53
N SER A 226 32.83 -12.09 4.81
CA SER A 226 32.66 -12.24 3.37
C SER A 226 32.53 -10.91 2.64
N ARG A 227 32.91 -10.91 1.38
CA ARG A 227 32.59 -9.81 0.46
C ARG A 227 31.76 -10.31 -0.73
N TYR A 228 30.94 -9.39 -1.26
CA TYR A 228 30.02 -9.61 -2.36
C TYR A 228 30.15 -8.47 -3.36
N ALA A 229 30.16 -8.77 -4.66
CA ALA A 229 30.14 -7.73 -5.68
C ALA A 229 28.94 -6.80 -5.50
N ARG A 230 29.18 -5.50 -5.66
CA ARG A 230 28.15 -4.45 -5.55
C ARG A 230 27.93 -3.81 -6.92
N TYR A 231 26.69 -3.65 -7.29
CA TYR A 231 26.28 -3.11 -8.58
C TYR A 231 25.44 -1.85 -8.41
N PHE A 232 25.53 -1.00 -9.41
CA PHE A 232 24.71 0.20 -9.55
C PHE A 232 23.84 0.04 -10.80
N CYS A 233 22.54 0.30 -10.66
CA CYS A 233 21.60 0.28 -11.77
C CYS A 233 21.76 1.57 -12.58
N ALA A 234 22.40 1.47 -13.75
CA ALA A 234 22.82 2.58 -14.60
C ALA A 234 22.01 2.66 -15.91
N GLY A 235 22.35 3.64 -16.75
CA GLY A 235 21.72 3.87 -18.06
C GLY A 235 20.44 4.70 -18.01
N GLU A 236 19.88 5.02 -19.17
CA GLU A 236 18.69 5.88 -19.30
C GLU A 236 17.46 5.34 -18.54
N ASN A 237 17.31 4.00 -18.49
CA ASN A 237 16.24 3.32 -17.78
C ASN A 237 16.65 2.86 -16.37
N GLY A 238 17.82 3.26 -15.90
CA GLY A 238 18.33 2.90 -14.59
C GLY A 238 17.63 3.66 -13.46
N CYS A 239 17.23 2.96 -12.41
CA CYS A 239 16.58 3.57 -11.26
C CYS A 239 17.55 4.15 -10.22
N GLY A 240 18.89 4.04 -10.44
CA GLY A 240 19.89 4.50 -9.49
C GLY A 240 20.04 3.64 -8.23
N SER A 241 19.40 2.48 -8.15
CA SER A 241 19.49 1.60 -6.99
C SER A 241 20.83 0.87 -6.92
N TRP A 242 21.24 0.56 -5.70
CA TRP A 242 22.39 -0.29 -5.44
C TRP A 242 21.95 -1.71 -5.13
N LEU A 243 22.64 -2.68 -5.74
CA LEU A 243 22.42 -4.12 -5.58
C LEU A 243 23.69 -4.78 -5.02
N SER A 244 23.52 -5.94 -4.45
CA SER A 244 24.62 -6.80 -4.03
C SER A 244 24.39 -8.18 -4.61
N SER A 245 25.44 -8.79 -5.17
CA SER A 245 25.39 -10.20 -5.55
C SER A 245 24.98 -11.07 -4.34
N GLY A 246 24.18 -12.08 -4.60
CA GLY A 246 23.94 -13.18 -3.64
C GLY A 246 25.11 -14.16 -3.57
N LYS A 247 25.93 -14.21 -4.64
CA LYS A 247 27.13 -15.09 -4.70
C LYS A 247 28.31 -14.42 -3.99
N ARG A 248 28.90 -15.16 -3.05
CA ARG A 248 30.09 -14.71 -2.32
C ARG A 248 31.29 -14.63 -3.28
N ASP A 249 31.94 -13.46 -3.32
CA ASP A 249 33.19 -13.26 -4.09
C ASP A 249 34.42 -13.79 -3.32
N ARG A 250 34.52 -13.48 -2.03
CA ARG A 250 35.58 -13.97 -1.13
C ARG A 250 35.04 -14.11 0.30
N GLY A 251 35.53 -15.11 1.02
CA GLY A 251 35.26 -15.34 2.44
C GLY A 251 36.53 -15.69 3.21
N ILE A 252 36.45 -15.49 4.53
CA ILE A 252 37.45 -15.91 5.52
C ILE A 252 36.76 -16.62 6.68
N ASP A 253 37.47 -17.45 7.42
CA ASP A 253 36.88 -18.32 8.45
C ASP A 253 37.00 -17.71 9.86
N LEU A 254 37.91 -16.76 10.08
CA LEU A 254 38.16 -16.16 11.40
C LEU A 254 37.45 -14.82 11.56
N ARG A 255 36.59 -14.75 12.57
CA ARG A 255 35.84 -13.54 12.95
C ARG A 255 36.43 -12.94 14.24
N ARG A 256 36.58 -11.61 14.24
CA ARG A 256 36.86 -10.87 15.48
C ARG A 256 35.67 -10.97 16.43
N ILE A 257 35.90 -11.28 17.71
CA ILE A 257 34.90 -11.48 18.74
C ILE A 257 34.96 -10.46 19.88
N SER A 258 35.92 -9.53 19.86
CA SER A 258 36.11 -8.44 20.85
C SER A 258 36.35 -7.12 20.12
#